data_cb6576ea5887a35ad65b917e27e40171
#
_entry.id   cb6576ea5887a35ad65b917e27e40171
#
_cell.length_a   1.000
_cell.length_b   1.000
_cell.length_c   1.000
_cell.angle_alpha   90.00
_cell.angle_beta   90.00
_cell.angle_gamma   90.00
#
_symmetry.space_group_name_H-M   'P 1'
#
loop_
_entity.id
_entity.type
_entity.pdbx_description
1 polymer ?
#
loop_
_entity_poly.entity_id
_entity_poly.type
_entity_poly.pdbx_seq_one_letter_code
_entity_poly.pdbx_strand_id
1 'polypeptide(L)'
;ITEGVLTRMIQQDPELTGIDAIVFDEFHERSIHSDFGLALALEVQSGLRDDLRLVVMSATLDIAPLQTLLNGFSLLPVVNLETQGRMFPVDVRYTRDVQAYELVAKTSNLIKQAVSEHDGDILVFLPGRGSINAVAREIKGLADSADIAVQMLYGALGKSAQQAAIAPDPQGKRKIILSTNIAETSLTIEGVTVVIDTLWENSAQYHPSSDITALTQQRISQA
;
A
#
# COMPACT_ATOMS: atom_id res chain seq x y z
N ILE A 1 -11.73 -6.52 -9.88
CA ILE A 1 -12.66 -6.79 -8.76
C ILE A 1 -11.86 -6.88 -7.47
N THR A 2 -12.49 -6.70 -6.30
CA THR A 2 -11.86 -6.98 -5.01
C THR A 2 -11.94 -8.47 -4.67
N GLU A 3 -11.06 -8.96 -3.81
CA GLU A 3 -10.96 -10.39 -3.45
C GLU A 3 -12.28 -10.93 -2.87
N GLY A 4 -12.99 -10.13 -2.06
CA GLY A 4 -14.30 -10.53 -1.52
C GLY A 4 -15.39 -10.68 -2.59
N VAL A 5 -15.25 -9.99 -3.74
CA VAL A 5 -16.14 -10.17 -4.89
C VAL A 5 -15.84 -11.49 -5.59
N LEU A 6 -14.56 -11.86 -5.76
CA LEU A 6 -14.18 -13.16 -6.33
C LEU A 6 -14.76 -14.32 -5.53
N THR A 7 -14.61 -14.30 -4.19
CA THR A 7 -15.19 -15.30 -3.31
C THR A 7 -16.70 -15.44 -3.50
N ARG A 8 -17.42 -14.32 -3.60
CA ARG A 8 -18.87 -14.34 -3.84
C ARG A 8 -19.22 -14.89 -5.23
N MET A 9 -18.44 -14.54 -6.26
CA MET A 9 -18.64 -15.05 -7.61
C MET A 9 -18.51 -16.58 -7.64
N ILE A 10 -17.48 -17.14 -7.02
CA ILE A 10 -17.30 -18.61 -6.93
C ILE A 10 -18.46 -19.26 -6.18
N GLN A 11 -18.98 -18.64 -5.12
CA GLN A 11 -20.14 -19.17 -4.39
C GLN A 11 -21.43 -19.14 -5.22
N GLN A 12 -21.61 -18.15 -6.10
CA GLN A 12 -22.81 -18.01 -6.92
C GLN A 12 -22.74 -18.83 -8.21
N ASP A 13 -21.59 -18.92 -8.82
CA ASP A 13 -21.28 -19.68 -10.03
C ASP A 13 -19.92 -20.38 -9.83
N PRO A 14 -19.91 -21.61 -9.32
CA PRO A 14 -18.68 -22.36 -9.08
C PRO A 14 -17.87 -22.66 -10.35
N GLU A 15 -18.52 -22.68 -11.52
CA GLU A 15 -17.84 -22.87 -12.80
C GLU A 15 -17.24 -21.60 -13.37
N LEU A 16 -17.51 -20.43 -12.76
CA LEU A 16 -17.05 -19.12 -13.22
C LEU A 16 -17.30 -18.91 -14.71
N THR A 17 -18.54 -19.14 -15.12
CA THR A 17 -18.97 -19.10 -16.54
C THR A 17 -18.54 -17.79 -17.21
N GLY A 18 -17.84 -17.91 -18.35
CA GLY A 18 -17.35 -16.76 -19.12
C GLY A 18 -16.06 -16.11 -18.56
N ILE A 19 -15.40 -16.76 -17.60
CA ILE A 19 -14.09 -16.34 -17.10
C ILE A 19 -13.05 -17.37 -17.54
N ASP A 20 -12.06 -16.93 -18.30
CA ASP A 20 -10.98 -17.78 -18.81
C ASP A 20 -9.72 -17.73 -17.94
N ALA A 21 -9.56 -16.64 -17.19
CA ALA A 21 -8.39 -16.44 -16.32
C ALA A 21 -8.71 -15.60 -15.09
N ILE A 22 -8.04 -15.91 -13.98
CA ILE A 22 -8.02 -15.09 -12.76
C ILE A 22 -6.61 -14.58 -12.55
N VAL A 23 -6.49 -13.25 -12.37
CA VAL A 23 -5.22 -12.59 -12.07
C VAL A 23 -5.27 -12.08 -10.64
N PHE A 24 -4.36 -12.58 -9.81
CA PHE A 24 -4.11 -12.09 -8.46
C PHE A 24 -2.97 -11.09 -8.52
N ASP A 25 -3.30 -9.82 -8.37
CA ASP A 25 -2.32 -8.74 -8.37
C ASP A 25 -1.88 -8.42 -6.94
N GLU A 26 -0.67 -7.84 -6.78
CA GLU A 26 -0.09 -7.46 -5.48
C GLU A 26 -0.11 -8.60 -4.44
N PHE A 27 0.11 -9.83 -4.87
CA PHE A 27 -0.01 -11.01 -4.00
C PHE A 27 0.99 -11.01 -2.82
N HIS A 28 2.05 -10.21 -2.90
CA HIS A 28 3.01 -10.01 -1.82
C HIS A 28 2.43 -9.30 -0.59
N GLU A 29 1.30 -8.61 -0.72
CA GLU A 29 0.61 -8.01 0.43
C GLU A 29 0.04 -9.05 1.40
N ARG A 30 -0.07 -10.31 0.99
CA ARG A 30 -0.49 -11.46 1.79
C ARG A 30 -1.80 -11.23 2.53
N SER A 31 -2.77 -10.62 1.83
CA SER A 31 -4.13 -10.53 2.33
C SER A 31 -4.73 -11.92 2.53
N ILE A 32 -5.38 -12.16 3.68
CA ILE A 32 -6.09 -13.42 3.93
C ILE A 32 -7.17 -13.67 2.87
N HIS A 33 -7.73 -12.62 2.29
CA HIS A 33 -8.74 -12.73 1.23
C HIS A 33 -8.12 -13.13 -0.10
N SER A 34 -6.92 -12.66 -0.42
CA SER A 34 -6.14 -13.08 -1.59
C SER A 34 -5.72 -14.54 -1.47
N ASP A 35 -5.15 -14.93 -0.33
CA ASP A 35 -4.73 -16.30 -0.07
C ASP A 35 -5.93 -17.27 -0.15
N PHE A 36 -7.07 -16.89 0.45
CA PHE A 36 -8.30 -17.68 0.40
C PHE A 36 -8.90 -17.73 -1.02
N GLY A 37 -8.89 -16.62 -1.74
CA GLY A 37 -9.34 -16.54 -3.13
C GLY A 37 -8.52 -17.44 -4.05
N LEU A 38 -7.20 -17.48 -3.86
CA LEU A 38 -6.31 -18.37 -4.63
C LEU A 38 -6.60 -19.85 -4.32
N ALA A 39 -6.82 -20.20 -3.04
CA ALA A 39 -7.15 -21.56 -2.65
C ALA A 39 -8.47 -22.03 -3.30
N LEU A 40 -9.50 -21.19 -3.28
CA LEU A 40 -10.78 -21.48 -3.95
C LEU A 40 -10.62 -21.58 -5.47
N ALA A 41 -9.83 -20.72 -6.09
CA ALA A 41 -9.59 -20.75 -7.53
C ALA A 41 -8.86 -22.04 -7.96
N LEU A 42 -7.90 -22.52 -7.15
CA LEU A 42 -7.24 -23.82 -7.36
C LEU A 42 -8.22 -24.98 -7.21
N GLU A 43 -9.14 -24.92 -6.26
CA GLU A 43 -10.18 -25.95 -6.11
C GLU A 43 -11.14 -25.97 -7.32
N VAL A 44 -11.57 -24.80 -7.80
CA VAL A 44 -12.36 -24.68 -9.03
C VAL A 44 -11.60 -25.26 -10.22
N GLN A 45 -10.30 -24.89 -10.38
CA GLN A 45 -9.47 -25.41 -11.47
C GLN A 45 -9.36 -26.94 -11.41
N SER A 46 -9.12 -27.49 -10.23
CA SER A 46 -8.90 -28.94 -10.07
C SER A 46 -10.18 -29.77 -10.19
N GLY A 47 -11.33 -29.21 -9.81
CA GLY A 47 -12.58 -29.97 -9.72
C GLY A 47 -13.60 -29.70 -10.84
N LEU A 48 -13.59 -28.49 -11.41
CA LEU A 48 -14.65 -28.03 -12.31
C LEU A 48 -14.14 -27.46 -13.63
N ARG A 49 -12.99 -26.79 -13.64
CA ARG A 49 -12.48 -26.01 -14.78
C ARG A 49 -10.98 -26.23 -14.99
N ASP A 50 -10.64 -27.36 -15.59
CA ASP A 50 -9.26 -27.74 -15.92
C ASP A 50 -8.59 -26.79 -16.93
N ASP A 51 -9.38 -25.99 -17.64
CA ASP A 51 -8.97 -24.95 -18.57
C ASP A 51 -8.68 -23.57 -17.92
N LEU A 52 -9.15 -23.34 -16.67
CA LEU A 52 -9.02 -22.06 -15.97
C LEU A 52 -7.57 -21.70 -15.72
N ARG A 53 -7.16 -20.52 -16.18
CA ARG A 53 -5.80 -20.03 -15.98
C ARG A 53 -5.70 -19.16 -14.75
N LEU A 54 -4.67 -19.40 -13.93
CA LEU A 54 -4.37 -18.61 -12.75
C LEU A 54 -3.04 -17.89 -12.95
N VAL A 55 -3.04 -16.59 -12.73
CA VAL A 55 -1.84 -15.73 -12.81
C VAL A 55 -1.66 -15.06 -11.46
N VAL A 56 -0.49 -15.22 -10.85
CA VAL A 56 -0.15 -14.54 -9.60
C VAL A 56 0.98 -13.56 -9.87
N MET A 57 0.71 -12.29 -9.60
CA MET A 57 1.67 -11.20 -9.82
C MET A 57 2.14 -10.62 -8.50
N SER A 58 3.43 -10.32 -8.44
CA SER A 58 4.07 -9.80 -7.23
C SER A 58 5.35 -9.03 -7.56
N ALA A 59 5.61 -7.97 -6.81
CA ALA A 59 6.85 -7.20 -6.94
C ALA A 59 8.02 -7.81 -6.17
N THR A 60 7.78 -8.53 -5.05
CA THR A 60 8.81 -8.93 -4.07
C THR A 60 8.55 -10.33 -3.47
N LEU A 61 8.08 -11.30 -4.24
CA LEU A 61 7.80 -12.62 -3.71
C LEU A 61 9.06 -13.47 -3.53
N ASP A 62 9.16 -14.12 -2.36
CA ASP A 62 9.84 -15.41 -2.29
C ASP A 62 8.99 -16.42 -3.09
N ILE A 63 9.40 -16.67 -4.32
CA ILE A 63 8.65 -17.47 -5.30
C ILE A 63 8.60 -18.93 -4.88
N ALA A 64 9.60 -19.43 -4.17
CA ALA A 64 9.75 -20.85 -3.91
C ALA A 64 8.60 -21.50 -3.13
N PRO A 65 8.07 -20.92 -2.03
CA PRO A 65 6.90 -21.47 -1.33
C PRO A 65 5.64 -21.44 -2.19
N LEU A 66 5.41 -20.34 -2.92
CA LEU A 66 4.24 -20.21 -3.79
C LEU A 66 4.30 -21.20 -4.96
N GLN A 67 5.46 -21.36 -5.58
CA GLN A 67 5.65 -22.32 -6.67
C GLN A 67 5.47 -23.76 -6.18
N THR A 68 5.92 -24.08 -4.97
CA THR A 68 5.69 -25.39 -4.35
C THR A 68 4.21 -25.64 -4.12
N LEU A 69 3.48 -24.65 -3.60
CA LEU A 69 2.04 -24.71 -3.43
C LEU A 69 1.33 -24.95 -4.77
N LEU A 70 1.60 -24.09 -5.76
CA LEU A 70 0.95 -24.18 -7.06
C LEU A 70 1.24 -25.50 -7.76
N ASN A 71 2.48 -26.00 -7.74
CA ASN A 71 2.84 -27.32 -8.30
C ASN A 71 2.12 -28.48 -7.61
N GLY A 72 1.74 -28.32 -6.34
CA GLY A 72 1.00 -29.34 -5.58
C GLY A 72 -0.49 -29.42 -5.88
N PHE A 73 -1.08 -28.33 -6.36
CA PHE A 73 -2.54 -28.21 -6.51
C PHE A 73 -3.00 -27.84 -7.92
N SER A 74 -2.20 -27.15 -8.72
CA SER A 74 -2.57 -26.79 -10.10
C SER A 74 -2.50 -28.00 -11.03
N LEU A 75 -3.52 -28.15 -11.87
CA LEU A 75 -3.52 -29.14 -12.95
C LEU A 75 -2.70 -28.69 -14.16
N LEU A 76 -2.46 -27.39 -14.30
CA LEU A 76 -1.69 -26.80 -15.39
C LEU A 76 -0.22 -26.64 -14.99
N PRO A 77 0.71 -26.70 -15.95
CA PRO A 77 2.11 -26.43 -15.67
C PRO A 77 2.32 -25.03 -15.07
N VAL A 78 3.07 -24.96 -13.98
CA VAL A 78 3.42 -23.69 -13.34
C VAL A 78 4.67 -23.12 -14.01
N VAL A 79 4.52 -21.93 -14.59
CA VAL A 79 5.60 -21.21 -15.27
C VAL A 79 5.92 -19.95 -14.48
N ASN A 80 7.18 -19.75 -14.14
CA ASN A 80 7.67 -18.51 -13.55
C ASN A 80 8.13 -17.56 -14.66
N LEU A 81 7.59 -16.34 -14.65
CA LEU A 81 8.00 -15.25 -15.53
C LEU A 81 8.56 -14.13 -14.67
N GLU A 82 9.85 -13.93 -14.75
CA GLU A 82 10.55 -12.87 -14.01
C GLU A 82 11.06 -11.80 -14.97
N THR A 83 10.83 -10.55 -14.64
CA THR A 83 11.38 -9.40 -15.35
C THR A 83 12.14 -8.51 -14.39
N GLN A 84 13.37 -8.20 -14.74
CA GLN A 84 14.14 -7.21 -14.00
C GLN A 84 13.68 -5.82 -14.42
N GLY A 85 12.92 -5.16 -13.54
CA GLY A 85 12.56 -3.76 -13.69
C GLY A 85 13.80 -2.86 -13.53
N ARG A 86 13.74 -1.63 -14.08
CA ARG A 86 14.74 -0.59 -13.74
C ARG A 86 14.54 -0.17 -12.30
N MET A 87 15.52 -0.45 -11.45
CA MET A 87 15.59 0.09 -10.10
C MET A 87 16.34 1.42 -10.14
N PHE A 88 15.74 2.46 -9.58
CA PHE A 88 16.46 3.69 -9.30
C PHE A 88 17.22 3.54 -7.98
N PRO A 89 18.44 4.10 -7.85
CA PRO A 89 19.15 4.07 -6.58
C PRO A 89 18.35 4.83 -5.51
N VAL A 90 18.18 4.21 -4.35
CA VAL A 90 17.53 4.82 -3.19
C VAL A 90 18.56 4.98 -2.10
N ASP A 91 18.77 6.23 -1.64
CA ASP A 91 19.62 6.54 -0.48
C ASP A 91 18.75 6.48 0.79
N VAL A 92 18.92 5.43 1.58
CA VAL A 92 18.17 5.21 2.81
C VAL A 92 18.92 5.80 4.00
N ARG A 93 18.29 6.76 4.69
CA ARG A 93 18.85 7.45 5.86
C ARG A 93 18.00 7.18 7.08
N TYR A 94 18.60 6.66 8.13
CA TYR A 94 17.93 6.42 9.39
C TYR A 94 18.19 7.57 10.37
N THR A 95 17.13 7.99 11.06
CA THR A 95 17.25 8.87 12.22
C THR A 95 17.26 8.03 13.51
N ARG A 96 17.52 8.69 14.65
CA ARG A 96 17.31 8.03 15.95
C ARG A 96 15.84 7.66 16.11
N ASP A 97 15.57 6.69 16.98
CA ASP A 97 14.21 6.29 17.34
C ASP A 97 13.39 7.50 17.84
N VAL A 98 12.14 7.59 17.35
CA VAL A 98 11.23 8.71 17.61
C VAL A 98 10.06 8.20 18.43
N GLN A 99 9.86 8.79 19.60
CA GLN A 99 8.73 8.48 20.44
C GLN A 99 7.45 9.16 19.90
N ALA A 100 6.28 8.60 20.20
CA ALA A 100 5.00 9.09 19.68
C ALA A 100 4.76 10.59 19.95
N TYR A 101 5.19 11.11 21.11
CA TYR A 101 5.05 12.53 21.45
C TYR A 101 5.99 13.46 20.70
N GLU A 102 7.11 12.95 20.15
CA GLU A 102 8.08 13.72 19.35
C GLU A 102 7.72 13.70 17.84
N LEU A 103 6.83 12.80 17.42
CA LEU A 103 6.57 12.48 16.02
C LEU A 103 6.31 13.72 15.17
N VAL A 104 5.41 14.59 15.58
CA VAL A 104 5.02 15.78 14.81
C VAL A 104 6.22 16.71 14.61
N ALA A 105 6.94 17.05 15.70
CA ALA A 105 8.06 17.97 15.63
C ALA A 105 9.22 17.41 14.80
N LYS A 106 9.54 16.13 14.97
CA LYS A 106 10.62 15.45 14.22
C LYS A 106 10.29 15.36 12.74
N THR A 107 9.07 14.90 12.41
CA THR A 107 8.62 14.82 11.02
C THR A 107 8.62 16.19 10.35
N SER A 108 8.12 17.22 11.00
CA SER A 108 8.13 18.57 10.48
C SER A 108 9.55 19.09 10.21
N ASN A 109 10.51 18.76 11.08
CA ASN A 109 11.92 19.13 10.85
C ASN A 109 12.54 18.38 9.67
N LEU A 110 12.24 17.07 9.52
CA LEU A 110 12.68 16.30 8.35
C LEU A 110 12.08 16.83 7.06
N ILE A 111 10.82 17.24 7.07
CA ILE A 111 10.19 17.89 5.91
C ILE A 111 10.91 19.21 5.57
N LYS A 112 11.22 20.05 6.55
CA LYS A 112 11.98 21.30 6.33
C LYS A 112 13.34 21.04 5.71
N GLN A 113 14.04 20.03 6.22
CA GLN A 113 15.32 19.59 5.66
C GLN A 113 15.17 19.08 4.23
N ALA A 114 14.21 18.18 3.98
CA ALA A 114 13.96 17.64 2.65
C ALA A 114 13.58 18.73 1.62
N VAL A 115 12.82 19.74 2.03
CA VAL A 115 12.48 20.89 1.17
C VAL A 115 13.73 21.67 0.76
N SER A 116 14.71 21.79 1.66
CA SER A 116 15.95 22.55 1.38
C SER A 116 17.03 21.74 0.62
N GLU A 117 17.03 20.42 0.75
CA GLU A 117 18.10 19.56 0.21
C GLU A 117 17.73 18.90 -1.13
N HIS A 118 16.44 18.78 -1.44
CA HIS A 118 15.96 18.01 -2.59
C HIS A 118 14.92 18.78 -3.39
N ASP A 119 14.86 18.49 -4.68
CA ASP A 119 13.77 18.88 -5.57
C ASP A 119 12.74 17.75 -5.71
N GLY A 120 11.58 18.05 -6.28
CA GLY A 120 10.49 17.09 -6.46
C GLY A 120 9.59 16.96 -5.24
N ASP A 121 8.57 16.13 -5.37
CA ASP A 121 7.53 15.95 -4.36
C ASP A 121 8.03 15.12 -3.17
N ILE A 122 7.43 15.35 -2.01
CA ILE A 122 7.75 14.66 -0.77
C ILE A 122 6.52 13.86 -0.31
N LEU A 123 6.67 12.54 -0.12
CA LEU A 123 5.66 11.68 0.50
C LEU A 123 6.04 11.41 1.95
N VAL A 124 5.08 11.59 2.86
CA VAL A 124 5.30 11.42 4.30
C VAL A 124 4.29 10.43 4.85
N PHE A 125 4.76 9.31 5.37
CA PHE A 125 3.93 8.33 6.05
C PHE A 125 3.74 8.67 7.52
N LEU A 126 2.47 8.73 7.94
CA LEU A 126 2.02 9.13 9.28
C LEU A 126 0.96 8.15 9.78
N PRO A 127 0.89 7.89 11.10
CA PRO A 127 0.01 6.86 11.65
C PRO A 127 -1.49 7.12 11.41
N GLY A 128 -1.91 8.37 11.27
CA GLY A 128 -3.32 8.66 11.08
C GLY A 128 -3.66 10.13 10.91
N ARG A 129 -4.95 10.40 10.68
CA ARG A 129 -5.48 11.75 10.41
C ARG A 129 -5.07 12.80 11.47
N GLY A 130 -4.99 12.41 12.74
CA GLY A 130 -4.58 13.33 13.82
C GLY A 130 -3.17 13.86 13.60
N SER A 131 -2.23 12.97 13.33
CA SER A 131 -0.82 13.30 13.04
C SER A 131 -0.69 14.07 11.72
N ILE A 132 -1.43 13.68 10.68
CA ILE A 132 -1.48 14.39 9.40
C ILE A 132 -1.88 15.85 9.61
N ASN A 133 -2.97 16.12 10.32
CA ASN A 133 -3.44 17.46 10.58
C ASN A 133 -2.45 18.27 11.45
N ALA A 134 -1.78 17.62 12.40
CA ALA A 134 -0.81 18.28 13.27
C ALA A 134 0.45 18.69 12.48
N VAL A 135 1.00 17.78 11.66
CA VAL A 135 2.15 18.08 10.79
C VAL A 135 1.79 19.15 9.76
N ALA A 136 0.61 19.07 9.11
CA ALA A 136 0.17 20.07 8.14
C ALA A 136 0.12 21.48 8.74
N ARG A 137 -0.36 21.62 9.97
CA ARG A 137 -0.36 22.93 10.68
C ARG A 137 1.04 23.43 10.97
N GLU A 138 1.93 22.54 11.39
CA GLU A 138 3.31 22.88 11.75
C GLU A 138 4.14 23.33 10.53
N ILE A 139 3.91 22.74 9.36
CA ILE A 139 4.65 23.08 8.13
C ILE A 139 3.97 24.16 7.29
N LYS A 140 2.80 24.67 7.70
CA LYS A 140 2.04 25.65 6.90
C LYS A 140 2.88 26.87 6.49
N GLY A 141 3.58 27.49 7.44
CA GLY A 141 4.43 28.65 7.14
C GLY A 141 5.56 28.37 6.15
N LEU A 142 6.15 27.17 6.20
CA LEU A 142 7.12 26.71 5.22
C LEU A 142 6.47 26.54 3.84
N ALA A 143 5.34 25.86 3.78
CA ALA A 143 4.64 25.61 2.53
C ALA A 143 4.21 26.92 1.84
N ASP A 144 3.67 27.86 2.59
CA ASP A 144 3.26 29.17 2.09
C ASP A 144 4.46 29.97 1.57
N SER A 145 5.61 29.95 2.27
CA SER A 145 6.81 30.69 1.88
C SER A 145 7.54 30.08 0.68
N ALA A 146 7.47 28.78 0.50
CA ALA A 146 8.14 28.06 -0.58
C ALA A 146 7.22 27.75 -1.78
N ASP A 147 5.99 28.23 -1.77
CA ASP A 147 4.95 27.97 -2.80
C ASP A 147 4.72 26.47 -3.05
N ILE A 148 4.64 25.69 -1.96
CA ILE A 148 4.46 24.24 -1.98
C ILE A 148 3.02 23.89 -1.62
N ALA A 149 2.39 23.02 -2.40
CA ALA A 149 1.05 22.49 -2.12
C ALA A 149 1.12 21.38 -1.08
N VAL A 150 0.38 21.49 0.03
CA VAL A 150 0.26 20.43 1.03
C VAL A 150 -1.02 19.65 0.76
N GLN A 151 -0.87 18.37 0.48
CA GLN A 151 -1.97 17.43 0.22
C GLN A 151 -2.08 16.41 1.34
N MET A 152 -3.29 16.00 1.66
CA MET A 152 -3.55 14.97 2.67
C MET A 152 -4.15 13.73 1.98
N LEU A 153 -3.69 12.52 2.38
CA LEU A 153 -4.13 11.27 1.79
C LEU A 153 -4.39 10.23 2.88
N TYR A 154 -5.67 9.88 3.11
CA TYR A 154 -6.09 8.86 4.05
C TYR A 154 -7.44 8.26 3.66
N GLY A 155 -7.75 7.05 4.11
CA GLY A 155 -8.88 6.25 3.65
C GLY A 155 -10.27 6.89 3.82
N ALA A 156 -10.46 7.74 4.84
CA ALA A 156 -11.74 8.43 5.06
C ALA A 156 -11.99 9.64 4.14
N LEU A 157 -11.03 9.99 3.28
CA LEU A 157 -11.23 11.03 2.25
C LEU A 157 -12.13 10.52 1.13
N GLY A 158 -12.97 11.41 0.60
CA GLY A 158 -13.71 11.12 -0.63
C GLY A 158 -12.80 10.84 -1.82
N LYS A 159 -13.24 10.01 -2.76
CA LYS A 159 -12.44 9.58 -3.92
C LYS A 159 -11.84 10.75 -4.73
N SER A 160 -12.60 11.83 -4.94
CA SER A 160 -12.10 13.01 -5.66
C SER A 160 -10.94 13.70 -4.94
N ALA A 161 -10.97 13.77 -3.61
CA ALA A 161 -9.88 14.35 -2.82
C ALA A 161 -8.64 13.45 -2.82
N GLN A 162 -8.82 12.12 -2.76
CA GLN A 162 -7.72 11.17 -2.90
C GLN A 162 -7.05 11.29 -4.28
N GLN A 163 -7.84 11.35 -5.36
CA GLN A 163 -7.33 11.55 -6.72
C GLN A 163 -6.58 12.86 -6.86
N ALA A 164 -7.09 13.96 -6.30
CA ALA A 164 -6.42 15.26 -6.32
C ALA A 164 -5.08 15.24 -5.56
N ALA A 165 -4.97 14.48 -4.47
CA ALA A 165 -3.70 14.34 -3.74
C ALA A 165 -2.64 13.57 -4.55
N ILE A 166 -3.04 12.60 -5.36
CA ILE A 166 -2.16 11.74 -6.16
C ILE A 166 -1.77 12.44 -7.48
N ALA A 167 -2.73 13.10 -8.13
CA ALA A 167 -2.52 13.76 -9.43
C ALA A 167 -1.45 14.86 -9.33
N PRO A 168 -0.72 15.15 -10.43
CA PRO A 168 0.13 16.32 -10.51
C PRO A 168 -0.64 17.61 -10.16
N ASP A 169 0.04 18.56 -9.51
CA ASP A 169 -0.57 19.84 -9.19
C ASP A 169 -0.92 20.60 -10.49
N PRO A 170 -2.16 21.12 -10.65
CA PRO A 170 -2.59 21.78 -11.87
C PRO A 170 -1.79 23.06 -12.21
N GLN A 171 -1.14 23.65 -11.22
CA GLN A 171 -0.28 24.83 -11.38
C GLN A 171 1.22 24.45 -11.48
N GLY A 172 1.53 23.15 -11.47
CA GLY A 172 2.91 22.66 -11.49
C GLY A 172 3.68 22.89 -10.19
N LYS A 173 2.98 23.13 -9.08
CA LYS A 173 3.62 23.33 -7.78
C LYS A 173 4.17 22.02 -7.25
N ARG A 174 5.28 22.09 -6.57
CA ARG A 174 5.82 21.01 -5.75
C ARG A 174 4.83 20.63 -4.66
N LYS A 175 4.73 19.34 -4.33
CA LYS A 175 3.79 18.86 -3.32
C LYS A 175 4.52 18.25 -2.11
N ILE A 176 3.89 18.40 -0.94
CA ILE A 176 4.13 17.57 0.24
C ILE A 176 2.86 16.79 0.49
N ILE A 177 2.93 15.46 0.37
CA ILE A 177 1.79 14.57 0.52
C ILE A 177 1.91 13.89 1.89
N LEU A 178 1.01 14.25 2.80
CA LEU A 178 0.92 13.66 4.14
C LEU A 178 -0.07 12.50 4.09
N SER A 179 0.42 11.28 4.19
CA SER A 179 -0.36 10.06 3.95
C SER A 179 -0.37 9.13 5.16
N THR A 180 -1.41 8.31 5.25
CA THR A 180 -1.36 7.06 6.00
C THR A 180 -0.80 5.96 5.10
N ASN A 181 -0.75 4.72 5.59
CA ASN A 181 -0.36 3.54 4.81
C ASN A 181 -1.21 3.28 3.55
N ILE A 182 -2.28 4.04 3.30
CA ILE A 182 -3.05 3.93 2.04
C ILE A 182 -2.22 4.20 0.79
N ALA A 183 -1.12 4.95 0.91
CA ALA A 183 -0.20 5.20 -0.22
C ALA A 183 0.91 4.15 -0.33
N GLU A 184 0.95 3.15 0.55
CA GLU A 184 1.95 2.09 0.56
C GLU A 184 1.71 1.09 -0.57
N THR A 185 0.43 0.80 -0.84
CA THR A 185 0.03 -0.24 -1.78
C THR A 185 -0.51 0.36 -3.08
N SER A 186 -0.07 -0.18 -4.21
CA SER A 186 -0.65 0.02 -5.56
C SER A 186 -0.80 1.47 -6.05
N LEU A 187 -0.24 2.47 -5.35
CA LEU A 187 -0.32 3.88 -5.73
C LEU A 187 1.03 4.41 -6.23
N THR A 188 1.14 4.59 -7.53
CA THR A 188 2.27 5.35 -8.09
C THR A 188 1.93 6.84 -8.07
N ILE A 189 2.66 7.62 -7.27
CA ILE A 189 2.51 9.07 -7.20
C ILE A 189 3.66 9.70 -8.00
N GLU A 190 3.33 10.26 -9.15
CA GLU A 190 4.32 10.90 -10.01
C GLU A 190 4.95 12.12 -9.30
N GLY A 191 6.24 12.32 -9.53
CA GLY A 191 6.98 13.47 -9.00
C GLY A 191 7.59 13.26 -7.61
N VAL A 192 7.25 12.19 -6.89
CA VAL A 192 7.84 11.90 -5.58
C VAL A 192 9.28 11.46 -5.73
N THR A 193 10.20 12.22 -5.11
CA THR A 193 11.62 11.90 -5.05
C THR A 193 12.13 11.69 -3.63
N VAL A 194 11.36 12.08 -2.62
CA VAL A 194 11.70 11.93 -1.21
C VAL A 194 10.55 11.24 -0.48
N VAL A 195 10.87 10.22 0.29
CA VAL A 195 9.93 9.54 1.19
C VAL A 195 10.41 9.70 2.63
N ILE A 196 9.52 10.14 3.52
CA ILE A 196 9.77 10.22 4.96
C ILE A 196 8.80 9.24 5.62
N ASP A 197 9.35 8.19 6.24
CA ASP A 197 8.54 7.22 6.97
C ASP A 197 8.76 7.38 8.47
N THR A 198 7.67 7.57 9.20
CA THR A 198 7.70 7.68 10.66
C THR A 198 7.83 6.32 11.35
N LEU A 199 7.65 5.23 10.63
CA LEU A 199 7.61 3.86 11.13
C LEU A 199 6.48 3.63 12.17
N TRP A 200 5.43 4.46 12.13
CA TRP A 200 4.26 4.34 12.95
C TRP A 200 3.00 4.22 12.11
N GLU A 201 2.11 3.33 12.51
CA GLU A 201 0.80 3.13 11.89
C GLU A 201 -0.32 3.03 12.91
N ASN A 202 -1.56 3.20 12.47
CA ASN A 202 -2.74 2.80 13.20
C ASN A 202 -3.26 1.48 12.61
N SER A 203 -3.19 0.43 13.39
CA SER A 203 -3.66 -0.90 13.02
C SER A 203 -4.91 -1.29 13.83
N ALA A 204 -5.83 -1.97 13.19
CA ALA A 204 -7.01 -2.51 13.85
C ALA A 204 -6.61 -3.71 14.70
N GLN A 205 -6.72 -3.58 16.02
CA GLN A 205 -6.45 -4.66 16.97
C GLN A 205 -7.73 -5.10 17.67
N TYR A 206 -7.95 -6.40 17.67
CA TYR A 206 -9.01 -7.02 18.45
C TYR A 206 -8.59 -7.17 19.90
N HIS A 207 -9.40 -6.65 20.82
CA HIS A 207 -9.22 -6.75 22.26
C HIS A 207 -10.16 -7.81 22.84
N PRO A 208 -9.68 -9.03 23.14
CA PRO A 208 -10.54 -10.12 23.63
C PRO A 208 -11.28 -9.81 24.93
N SER A 209 -10.69 -8.95 25.79
CA SER A 209 -11.30 -8.58 27.07
C SER A 209 -12.53 -7.69 26.95
N SER A 210 -12.68 -6.96 25.85
CA SER A 210 -13.79 -6.04 25.61
C SER A 210 -14.63 -6.40 24.39
N ASP A 211 -14.23 -7.44 23.64
CA ASP A 211 -14.86 -7.87 22.38
C ASP A 211 -14.98 -6.72 21.35
N ILE A 212 -13.99 -5.81 21.35
CA ILE A 212 -13.97 -4.64 20.49
C ILE A 212 -12.71 -4.66 19.63
N THR A 213 -12.87 -4.35 18.35
CA THR A 213 -11.74 -4.00 17.48
C THR A 213 -11.52 -2.49 17.53
N ALA A 214 -10.36 -2.06 17.99
CA ALA A 214 -9.97 -0.66 18.07
C ALA A 214 -8.73 -0.36 17.25
N LEU A 215 -8.64 0.87 16.72
CA LEU A 215 -7.42 1.35 16.08
C LEU A 215 -6.39 1.68 17.16
N THR A 216 -5.28 0.97 17.14
CA THR A 216 -4.16 1.16 18.07
C THR A 216 -2.95 1.64 17.29
N GLN A 217 -2.31 2.70 17.80
CA GLN A 217 -1.06 3.19 17.22
C GLN A 217 0.09 2.27 17.64
N GLN A 218 0.81 1.76 16.65
CA GLN A 218 1.91 0.84 16.85
C GLN A 218 3.05 1.11 15.85
N ARG A 219 4.20 0.48 16.08
CA ARG A 219 5.28 0.42 15.11
C ARG A 219 4.88 -0.50 13.96
N ILE A 220 5.27 -0.14 12.74
CA ILE A 220 5.16 -1.06 11.59
C ILE A 220 6.00 -2.30 11.84
N SER A 221 5.61 -3.41 11.22
CA SER A 221 6.40 -4.65 11.23
C SER A 221 7.75 -4.43 10.53
N GLN A 222 8.75 -5.17 10.96
CA GLN A 222 9.96 -5.34 10.14
C GLN A 222 9.64 -6.36 9.06
N ALA A 223 9.79 -5.96 7.81
CA ALA A 223 9.64 -6.85 6.66
C ALA A 223 10.86 -7.79 6.57
#